data_0afe90fc8786e9d4dc2ac285e624b725
#
_entry.id   0afe90fc8786e9d4dc2ac285e624b725
#
_cell.length_a   1.000
_cell.length_b   1.000
_cell.length_c   1.000
_cell.angle_alpha   90.00
_cell.angle_beta   90.00
_cell.angle_gamma   90.00
#
_symmetry.space_group_name_H-M   'P 1'
#
loop_
_entity.id
_entity.type
_entity.pdbx_description
1 polymer ?
#
loop_
_entity_poly.entity_id
_entity_poly.type
_entity_poly.pdbx_seq_one_letter_code
_entity_poly.pdbx_strand_id
1 'polypeptide(L)'
;MRAIIKNKKVSNADDFERKKEEAFKNGLRIVLISHFELGDLYQTCGVNNATEHNIARQNEVFQALDRYRMCDWGDTCYDDWKLNDDAVKYGNDRIVAKYCLSFGNIFIITEYDRSATTILFCNEY
;
A
#
# COMPACT_ATOMS: atom_id res chain seq x y z
N MET A 1 13.28 6.44 7.53
CA MET A 1 12.42 5.75 6.53
C MET A 1 13.17 5.58 5.22
N ARG A 2 12.86 4.57 4.50
CA ARG A 2 13.53 4.24 3.25
C ARG A 2 12.49 4.03 2.16
N ALA A 3 12.66 4.68 1.02
CA ALA A 3 11.80 4.48 -0.15
C ALA A 3 12.03 3.09 -0.72
N ILE A 4 10.96 2.34 -0.97
CA ILE A 4 11.03 0.98 -1.52
C ILE A 4 10.44 0.87 -2.92
N ILE A 5 9.38 1.61 -3.23
CA ILE A 5 8.72 1.62 -4.54
C ILE A 5 8.12 3.00 -4.76
N LYS A 6 8.20 3.49 -6.01
CA LYS A 6 7.37 4.62 -6.44
C LYS A 6 6.14 4.11 -7.15
N ASN A 7 4.98 4.48 -6.65
CA ASN A 7 3.72 4.10 -7.25
C ASN A 7 3.47 4.91 -8.52
N LYS A 8 3.08 4.23 -9.61
CA LYS A 8 2.63 4.91 -10.82
C LYS A 8 1.16 5.26 -10.66
N LYS A 9 0.86 6.52 -10.86
CA LYS A 9 -0.51 7.02 -10.77
C LYS A 9 -1.38 6.40 -11.86
N VAL A 10 -2.52 5.87 -11.46
CA VAL A 10 -3.57 5.40 -12.37
C VAL A 10 -4.78 6.29 -12.16
N SER A 11 -5.10 7.13 -13.14
CA SER A 11 -6.13 8.16 -12.99
C SER A 11 -7.54 7.70 -13.38
N ASN A 12 -7.66 6.66 -14.22
CA ASN A 12 -8.96 6.13 -14.66
C ASN A 12 -8.79 4.71 -15.23
N ALA A 13 -9.93 4.06 -15.53
CA ALA A 13 -9.96 2.69 -16.03
C ALA A 13 -9.24 2.53 -17.39
N ASP A 14 -9.40 3.49 -18.30
CA ASP A 14 -8.74 3.45 -19.61
C ASP A 14 -7.23 3.54 -19.50
N ASP A 15 -6.75 4.43 -18.63
CA ASP A 15 -5.32 4.57 -18.35
C ASP A 15 -4.76 3.29 -17.73
N PHE A 16 -5.50 2.66 -16.84
CA PHE A 16 -5.15 1.38 -16.25
C PHE A 16 -5.02 0.28 -17.31
N GLU A 17 -6.01 0.12 -18.18
CA GLU A 17 -5.99 -0.90 -19.23
C GLU A 17 -4.83 -0.69 -20.19
N ARG A 18 -4.55 0.55 -20.56
CA ARG A 18 -3.41 0.91 -21.41
C ARG A 18 -2.08 0.51 -20.77
N LYS A 19 -1.89 0.82 -19.50
CA LYS A 19 -0.68 0.48 -18.75
C LYS A 19 -0.52 -1.03 -18.59
N LYS A 20 -1.61 -1.74 -18.40
CA LYS A 20 -1.63 -3.19 -18.33
C LYS A 20 -1.17 -3.83 -19.64
N GLU A 21 -1.70 -3.37 -20.78
CA GLU A 21 -1.30 -3.85 -22.10
C GLU A 21 0.17 -3.58 -22.38
N GLU A 22 0.63 -2.37 -22.06
CA GLU A 22 2.01 -1.96 -22.25
C GLU A 22 2.96 -2.82 -21.41
N ALA A 23 2.63 -3.04 -20.15
CA ALA A 23 3.39 -3.91 -19.26
C ALA A 23 3.46 -5.34 -19.80
N PHE A 24 2.35 -5.87 -20.30
CA PHE A 24 2.27 -7.21 -20.87
C PHE A 24 3.15 -7.33 -22.12
N LYS A 25 3.11 -6.35 -23.02
CA LYS A 25 3.94 -6.31 -24.23
C LYS A 25 5.43 -6.31 -23.90
N ASN A 26 5.81 -5.68 -22.81
CA ASN A 26 7.20 -5.56 -22.36
C ASN A 26 7.63 -6.73 -21.47
N GLY A 27 6.80 -7.75 -21.31
CA GLY A 27 7.08 -8.91 -20.47
C GLY A 27 6.99 -8.62 -18.98
N LEU A 28 6.44 -7.49 -18.59
CA LEU A 28 6.21 -7.13 -17.20
C LEU A 28 4.92 -7.78 -16.72
N ARG A 29 4.99 -8.52 -15.62
CA ARG A 29 3.82 -9.21 -15.04
C ARG A 29 3.18 -8.45 -13.90
N ILE A 30 3.81 -7.40 -13.41
CA ILE A 30 3.33 -6.64 -12.28
C ILE A 30 2.71 -5.34 -12.81
N VAL A 31 1.41 -5.23 -12.65
CA VAL A 31 0.68 -4.00 -12.94
C VAL A 31 0.33 -3.38 -11.60
N LEU A 32 0.83 -2.18 -11.35
CA LEU A 32 0.52 -1.44 -10.14
C LEU A 32 -0.86 -0.81 -10.28
N ILE A 33 -1.88 -1.49 -9.75
CA ILE A 33 -3.23 -0.96 -9.66
C ILE A 33 -3.41 -0.38 -8.27
N SER A 34 -3.94 0.83 -8.20
CA SER A 34 -4.40 1.40 -6.95
C SER A 34 -5.71 2.11 -7.17
N HIS A 35 -6.66 1.94 -6.25
CA HIS A 35 -7.92 2.68 -6.28
C HIS A 35 -7.74 4.14 -5.85
N PHE A 36 -6.57 4.48 -5.33
CA PHE A 36 -6.19 5.83 -4.91
C PHE A 36 -4.68 6.00 -5.06
N GLU A 37 -4.20 7.23 -4.99
CA GLU A 37 -2.77 7.51 -5.09
C GLU A 37 -2.06 7.15 -3.79
N LEU A 38 -0.93 6.45 -3.90
CA LEU A 38 -0.07 6.14 -2.76
C LEU A 38 1.04 7.17 -2.56
N GLY A 39 1.36 7.96 -3.59
CA GLY A 39 2.52 8.84 -3.55
C GLY A 39 3.82 8.05 -3.49
N ASP A 40 4.82 8.60 -2.83
CA ASP A 40 6.08 7.89 -2.59
C ASP A 40 5.86 6.82 -1.51
N LEU A 41 6.38 5.62 -1.75
CA LEU A 41 6.20 4.50 -0.85
C LEU A 41 7.44 4.31 0.02
N TYR A 42 7.23 4.26 1.34
CA TYR A 42 8.29 4.14 2.33
C TYR A 42 8.02 2.98 3.29
N GLN A 43 9.09 2.47 3.87
CA GLN A 43 9.00 1.61 5.05
C GLN A 43 9.99 2.12 6.11
N THR A 44 9.66 1.88 7.37
CA THR A 44 10.55 2.26 8.47
C THR A 44 11.80 1.38 8.48
N CYS A 45 12.83 1.84 9.18
CA CYS A 45 14.03 1.03 9.39
C CYS A 45 13.69 -0.28 10.11
N GLY A 46 12.72 -0.25 11.04
CA GLY A 46 12.27 -1.46 11.74
C GLY A 46 11.69 -2.50 10.79
N VAL A 47 10.81 -2.10 9.88
CA VAL A 47 10.25 -3.00 8.87
C VAL A 47 11.34 -3.48 7.90
N ASN A 48 12.21 -2.56 7.46
CA ASN A 48 13.32 -2.92 6.58
C ASN A 48 14.23 -3.97 7.23
N ASN A 49 14.62 -3.77 8.48
CA ASN A 49 15.48 -4.70 9.20
C ASN A 49 14.83 -6.08 9.41
N ALA A 50 13.52 -6.09 9.65
CA ALA A 50 12.77 -7.33 9.85
C ALA A 50 12.60 -8.16 8.56
N THR A 51 12.57 -7.48 7.41
CA THR A 51 12.32 -8.13 6.10
C THR A 51 13.59 -8.32 5.27
N GLU A 52 14.65 -7.59 5.58
CA GLU A 52 15.93 -7.71 4.89
C GLU A 52 16.42 -9.15 4.97
N HIS A 53 16.84 -9.70 3.83
CA HIS A 53 17.30 -11.09 3.69
C HIS A 53 16.26 -12.16 4.09
N ASN A 54 14.97 -11.80 4.13
CA ASN A 54 13.89 -12.75 4.42
C ASN A 54 12.76 -12.62 3.40
N ILE A 55 12.81 -13.46 2.37
CA ILE A 55 11.87 -13.42 1.26
C ILE A 55 10.44 -13.69 1.73
N ALA A 56 10.24 -14.61 2.66
CA ALA A 56 8.90 -14.93 3.18
C ALA A 56 8.25 -13.72 3.83
N ARG A 57 9.00 -12.97 4.64
CA ARG A 57 8.51 -11.76 5.29
C ARG A 57 8.26 -10.63 4.28
N GLN A 58 9.15 -10.48 3.30
CA GLN A 58 8.94 -9.52 2.21
C GLN A 58 7.63 -9.80 1.49
N ASN A 59 7.35 -11.06 1.19
CA ASN A 59 6.10 -11.46 0.53
C ASN A 59 4.87 -11.12 1.37
N GLU A 60 4.92 -11.31 2.69
CA GLU A 60 3.81 -10.93 3.57
C GLU A 60 3.53 -9.42 3.49
N VAL A 61 4.57 -8.60 3.49
CA VAL A 61 4.43 -7.14 3.37
C VAL A 61 3.85 -6.77 2.00
N PHE A 62 4.34 -7.37 0.93
CA PHE A 62 3.81 -7.11 -0.41
C PHE A 62 2.36 -7.53 -0.56
N GLN A 63 1.97 -8.65 0.02
CA GLN A 63 0.57 -9.09 0.00
C GLN A 63 -0.33 -8.11 0.76
N ALA A 64 0.12 -7.61 1.89
CA ALA A 64 -0.60 -6.57 2.64
C ALA A 64 -0.76 -5.30 1.80
N LEU A 65 0.31 -4.88 1.14
CA LEU A 65 0.27 -3.70 0.28
C LEU A 65 -0.67 -3.89 -0.93
N ASP A 66 -0.69 -5.08 -1.52
CA ASP A 66 -1.60 -5.39 -2.62
C ASP A 66 -3.06 -5.30 -2.17
N ARG A 67 -3.38 -5.82 -0.98
CA ARG A 67 -4.71 -5.70 -0.39
C ARG A 67 -5.06 -4.23 -0.14
N TYR A 68 -4.13 -3.48 0.42
CA TYR A 68 -4.29 -2.05 0.71
C TYR A 68 -4.65 -1.24 -0.53
N ARG A 69 -3.93 -1.47 -1.63
CA ARG A 69 -4.21 -0.79 -2.90
C ARG A 69 -5.59 -1.06 -3.45
N MET A 70 -6.16 -2.21 -3.12
CA MET A 70 -7.49 -2.63 -3.55
C MET A 70 -8.58 -2.27 -2.53
N CYS A 71 -8.26 -1.46 -1.54
CA CYS A 71 -9.18 -1.08 -0.47
C CYS A 71 -9.63 -2.25 0.42
N ASP A 72 -8.82 -3.29 0.51
CA ASP A 72 -8.97 -4.34 1.50
C ASP A 72 -8.12 -3.96 2.71
N TRP A 73 -8.74 -3.41 3.73
CA TRP A 73 -8.06 -2.82 4.87
C TRP A 73 -7.62 -3.85 5.92
N GLY A 74 -7.65 -5.13 5.58
CA GLY A 74 -7.09 -6.21 6.39
C GLY A 74 -7.75 -6.37 7.74
N ASP A 75 -6.96 -6.24 8.80
CA ASP A 75 -7.39 -6.44 10.19
C ASP A 75 -7.83 -5.15 10.87
N THR A 76 -8.16 -4.15 10.08
CA THR A 76 -8.67 -2.86 10.55
C THR A 76 -10.07 -3.03 11.12
N CYS A 77 -10.38 -2.36 12.25
CA CYS A 77 -11.72 -2.43 12.85
C CYS A 77 -12.78 -1.80 11.93
N TYR A 78 -14.04 -2.17 12.15
CA TYR A 78 -15.16 -1.78 11.28
C TYR A 78 -15.30 -0.26 11.13
N ASP A 79 -15.22 0.48 12.22
CA ASP A 79 -15.38 1.95 12.17
C ASP A 79 -14.25 2.60 11.34
N ASP A 80 -13.03 2.16 11.54
CA ASP A 80 -11.88 2.68 10.77
C ASP A 80 -11.92 2.20 9.32
N TRP A 81 -12.46 1.00 9.07
CA TRP A 81 -12.68 0.50 7.72
C TRP A 81 -13.58 1.45 6.93
N LYS A 82 -14.69 1.87 7.55
CA LYS A 82 -15.62 2.83 6.92
C LYS A 82 -14.98 4.19 6.71
N LEU A 83 -14.18 4.66 7.67
CA LEU A 83 -13.45 5.92 7.52
C LEU A 83 -12.48 5.87 6.34
N ASN A 84 -11.81 4.73 6.15
CA ASN A 84 -10.90 4.55 5.01
C ASN A 84 -11.65 4.55 3.68
N ASP A 85 -12.80 3.87 3.61
CA ASP A 85 -13.63 3.88 2.41
C ASP A 85 -14.08 5.31 2.05
N ASP A 86 -14.48 6.09 3.04
CA ASP A 86 -14.86 7.49 2.85
C ASP A 86 -13.66 8.35 2.44
N ALA A 87 -12.50 8.11 3.02
CA ALA A 87 -11.27 8.84 2.67
C ALA A 87 -10.89 8.61 1.20
N VAL A 88 -11.06 7.40 0.69
CA VAL A 88 -10.83 7.09 -0.73
C VAL A 88 -11.87 7.76 -1.61
N LYS A 89 -13.13 7.67 -1.23
CA LYS A 89 -14.24 8.20 -2.02
C LYS A 89 -14.20 9.72 -2.15
N TYR A 90 -13.92 10.41 -1.05
CA TYR A 90 -13.96 11.88 -1.00
C TYR A 90 -12.58 12.54 -1.11
N GLY A 91 -11.50 11.78 -0.92
CA GLY A 91 -10.13 12.28 -1.04
C GLY A 91 -9.73 13.30 0.01
N ASN A 92 -10.32 13.26 1.19
CA ASN A 92 -10.25 14.34 2.18
C ASN A 92 -9.57 13.97 3.50
N ASP A 93 -9.07 12.75 3.65
CA ASP A 93 -8.46 12.32 4.90
C ASP A 93 -7.34 11.30 4.64
N ARG A 94 -6.52 11.08 5.65
CA ARG A 94 -5.50 10.03 5.60
C ARG A 94 -6.16 8.65 5.70
N ILE A 95 -5.45 7.66 5.20
CA ILE A 95 -5.88 6.26 5.23
C ILE A 95 -4.95 5.51 6.16
N VAL A 96 -5.50 4.74 7.10
CA VAL A 96 -4.72 3.94 8.06
C VAL A 96 -5.31 2.54 8.10
N ALA A 97 -4.53 1.54 7.69
CA ALA A 97 -4.96 0.15 7.71
C ALA A 97 -3.98 -0.71 8.49
N LYS A 98 -4.52 -1.69 9.22
CA LYS A 98 -3.75 -2.63 10.04
C LYS A 98 -3.74 -4.01 9.40
N TYR A 99 -2.58 -4.64 9.43
CA TYR A 99 -2.42 -6.01 8.94
C TYR A 99 -1.61 -6.80 9.97
N CYS A 100 -2.14 -7.97 10.37
CA CYS A 100 -1.46 -8.87 11.30
C CYS A 100 -0.60 -9.85 10.49
N LEU A 101 0.71 -9.66 10.51
CA LEU A 101 1.66 -10.52 9.82
C LEU A 101 2.29 -11.52 10.80
N SER A 102 2.94 -12.56 10.27
CA SER A 102 3.54 -13.61 11.10
C SER A 102 4.63 -13.10 12.04
N PHE A 103 5.31 -12.02 11.66
CA PHE A 103 6.43 -11.46 12.42
C PHE A 103 6.11 -10.14 13.13
N GLY A 104 4.85 -9.72 13.12
CA GLY A 104 4.39 -8.51 13.79
C GLY A 104 3.26 -7.82 13.06
N ASN A 105 2.57 -6.96 13.78
CA ASN A 105 1.47 -6.19 13.20
C ASN A 105 2.01 -4.90 12.59
N ILE A 106 1.51 -4.57 11.41
CA ILE A 106 1.91 -3.34 10.72
C ILE A 106 0.71 -2.44 10.48
N PHE A 107 1.00 -1.15 10.35
CA PHE A 107 0.12 -0.17 9.73
C PHE A 107 0.65 0.17 8.35
N ILE A 108 -0.26 0.42 7.41
CA ILE A 108 0.02 1.09 6.15
C ILE A 108 -0.77 2.39 6.18
N ILE A 109 -0.07 3.51 6.08
CA ILE A 109 -0.65 4.85 6.25
C ILE A 109 -0.37 5.68 5.01
N THR A 110 -1.41 6.23 4.40
CA THR A 110 -1.28 7.20 3.31
C THR A 110 -1.70 8.58 3.81
N GLU A 111 -0.85 9.57 3.57
CA GLU A 111 -1.09 10.93 3.99
C GLU A 111 -2.33 11.52 3.29
N TYR A 112 -2.99 12.49 3.94
CA TYR A 112 -4.23 13.07 3.44
C TYR A 112 -4.09 13.68 2.03
N ASP A 113 -2.91 14.22 1.70
CA ASP A 113 -2.62 14.82 0.40
C ASP A 113 -2.11 13.81 -0.63
N ARG A 114 -2.06 12.53 -0.26
CA ARG A 114 -1.57 11.43 -1.10
C ARG A 114 -0.10 11.59 -1.51
N SER A 115 0.68 12.34 -0.74
CA SER A 115 2.11 12.56 -1.04
C SER A 115 2.97 11.35 -0.73
N ALA A 116 2.60 10.57 0.27
CA ALA A 116 3.41 9.45 0.74
C ALA A 116 2.55 8.37 1.41
N THR A 117 3.01 7.13 1.27
CA THR A 117 2.48 5.96 2.00
C THR A 117 3.62 5.33 2.76
N THR A 118 3.41 5.05 4.04
CA THR A 118 4.42 4.49 4.94
C THR A 118 3.96 3.17 5.51
N ILE A 119 4.86 2.18 5.48
CA ILE A 119 4.67 0.88 6.12
C ILE A 119 5.52 0.89 7.41
N LEU A 120 4.88 0.66 8.55
CA LEU A 120 5.54 0.68 9.86
C LEU A 120 4.95 -0.38 10.77
N PHE A 121 5.71 -0.80 11.79
CA PHE A 121 5.14 -1.63 12.84
C PHE A 121 4.18 -0.83 13.71
N CYS A 122 3.13 -1.48 14.22
CA CYS A 122 2.14 -0.80 15.06
C CYS A 122 2.78 -0.17 16.30
N ASN A 123 3.85 -0.75 16.85
CA ASN A 123 4.55 -0.20 18.00
C ASN A 123 5.46 1.00 17.67
N GLU A 124 5.62 1.31 16.41
CA GLU A 124 6.37 2.49 15.96
C GLU A 124 5.51 3.72 15.76
N TYR A 125 4.21 3.55 15.88
CA TYR A 125 3.25 4.62 15.65
C TYR A 125 3.18 5.64 16.80
#